data_eeea022efe3421eb77a66167d0e878b0
#
_entry.id   eeea022efe3421eb77a66167d0e878b0
#
_cell.length_a   1.000
_cell.length_b   1.000
_cell.length_c   1.000
_cell.angle_alpha   90.00
_cell.angle_beta   90.00
_cell.angle_gamma   90.00
#
_symmetry.space_group_name_H-M   'P 1'
#
loop_
_entity.id
_entity.type
_entity.pdbx_description
1 polymer ?
#
loop_
_entity_poly.entity_id
_entity_poly.type
_entity_poly.pdbx_seq_one_letter_code
_entity_poly.pdbx_strand_id
1 'polypeptide(L)'
;MERLTEFPFVEDTGASRLRMMFCFHHAGGSAAVFRPWTKYQERLMVVPVELPGKATRISEKPATDGEQLVSSLAGAMAEMINDQEYCVYGHSMGAMLGFKTAALLESEYGMVPRLMVVAGRHEPLRSPVSHFHSSQGEEALVTELVRLGGTPAELLADRELLDWLLPQIIADYRIDETLVHRGEILSCPIHAHVGCEDTETPVELVVGWQAMTSAQFELRSFEGDHFFPHQPGTAYYRELEEEMCANPRTSARQRHRQSNHPGDVEEKDER
;
A
#
# COMPACT_ATOMS: atom_id res chain seq x y z
N MET A 1 15.39 12.74 19.41
CA MET A 1 15.07 12.70 17.98
C MET A 1 13.91 13.66 17.74
N GLU A 2 14.09 14.67 16.89
CA GLU A 2 12.98 15.53 16.49
C GLU A 2 11.98 14.65 15.76
N ARG A 3 10.68 14.74 16.08
CA ARG A 3 9.65 13.92 15.43
C ARG A 3 9.55 14.38 13.98
N LEU A 4 9.83 13.46 13.04
CA LEU A 4 9.56 13.72 11.64
C LEU A 4 8.04 13.82 11.45
N THR A 5 7.58 14.91 10.87
CA THR A 5 6.14 15.20 10.71
C THR A 5 5.45 14.19 9.78
N GLU A 6 6.24 13.55 8.92
CA GLU A 6 5.82 12.50 7.99
C GLU A 6 5.37 11.21 8.70
N PHE A 7 5.78 10.99 9.97
CA PHE A 7 5.51 9.75 10.71
C PHE A 7 4.88 10.03 12.09
N PRO A 8 3.64 10.54 12.13
CA PRO A 8 3.05 11.13 13.34
C PRO A 8 2.73 10.13 14.46
N PHE A 9 2.52 8.86 14.13
CA PHE A 9 2.05 7.85 15.09
C PHE A 9 3.15 6.88 15.55
N VAL A 10 4.39 7.18 15.24
CA VAL A 10 5.52 6.39 15.73
C VAL A 10 5.81 6.80 17.17
N GLU A 11 5.61 5.86 18.09
CA GLU A 11 6.00 5.99 19.48
C GLU A 11 7.40 5.39 19.67
N ASP A 12 8.24 6.09 20.44
CA ASP A 12 9.52 5.52 20.88
C ASP A 12 9.25 4.47 21.96
N THR A 13 8.91 3.26 21.51
CA THR A 13 8.59 2.14 22.41
C THR A 13 9.82 1.52 23.06
N GLY A 14 11.04 2.07 22.82
CA GLY A 14 12.30 1.43 23.21
C GLY A 14 12.53 0.06 22.56
N ALA A 15 11.63 -0.36 21.68
CA ALA A 15 11.65 -1.62 20.95
C ALA A 15 12.56 -1.51 19.72
N SER A 16 13.85 -1.28 19.93
CA SER A 16 14.88 -1.22 18.87
C SER A 16 15.06 -2.53 18.06
N ARG A 17 14.10 -3.45 18.14
CA ARG A 17 14.16 -4.78 17.51
C ARG A 17 13.01 -5.08 16.54
N LEU A 18 12.01 -4.22 16.46
CA LEU A 18 10.91 -4.41 15.51
C LEU A 18 11.35 -3.89 14.13
N ARG A 19 11.05 -4.68 13.09
CA ARG A 19 11.22 -4.25 11.70
C ARG A 19 10.20 -3.19 11.37
N MET A 20 10.63 -2.09 10.73
CA MET A 20 9.74 -1.03 10.29
C MET A 20 8.91 -1.46 9.08
N MET A 21 7.64 -1.09 9.06
CA MET A 21 6.74 -1.19 7.91
C MET A 21 6.18 0.20 7.61
N PHE A 22 6.70 0.86 6.57
CA PHE A 22 6.17 2.12 6.09
C PHE A 22 4.87 1.89 5.33
N CYS A 23 3.79 2.56 5.76
CA CYS A 23 2.44 2.34 5.26
C CYS A 23 1.92 3.57 4.52
N PHE A 24 1.66 3.44 3.22
CA PHE A 24 1.17 4.49 2.33
C PHE A 24 -0.32 4.30 2.08
N HIS A 25 -1.12 5.32 2.38
CA HIS A 25 -2.58 5.27 2.27
C HIS A 25 -3.11 5.50 0.85
N HIS A 26 -4.36 5.09 0.60
CA HIS A 26 -5.11 5.35 -0.62
C HIS A 26 -5.48 6.84 -0.77
N ALA A 27 -5.92 7.27 -1.95
CA ALA A 27 -6.44 8.62 -2.19
C ALA A 27 -7.64 8.90 -1.28
N GLY A 28 -7.69 10.08 -0.69
CA GLY A 28 -8.70 10.46 0.31
C GLY A 28 -8.40 9.97 1.73
N GLY A 29 -7.43 9.07 1.91
CA GLY A 29 -6.98 8.61 3.22
C GLY A 29 -6.00 9.56 3.90
N SER A 30 -5.46 9.10 5.03
CA SER A 30 -4.36 9.71 5.78
C SER A 30 -3.64 8.63 6.60
N ALA A 31 -2.57 8.96 7.29
CA ALA A 31 -1.91 8.04 8.22
C ALA A 31 -2.86 7.41 9.25
N ALA A 32 -3.99 8.08 9.54
CA ALA A 32 -4.97 7.61 10.50
C ALA A 32 -5.66 6.30 10.12
N VAL A 33 -5.71 5.92 8.82
CA VAL A 33 -6.32 4.65 8.38
C VAL A 33 -5.57 3.44 8.92
N PHE A 34 -4.28 3.60 9.27
CA PHE A 34 -3.44 2.54 9.85
C PHE A 34 -3.43 2.51 11.38
N ARG A 35 -4.12 3.45 12.06
CA ARG A 35 -4.19 3.45 13.54
C ARG A 35 -4.72 2.15 14.16
N PRO A 36 -5.67 1.43 13.56
CA PRO A 36 -6.05 0.12 14.07
C PRO A 36 -4.86 -0.85 14.12
N TRP A 37 -3.97 -0.81 13.14
CA TRP A 37 -2.82 -1.70 13.05
C TRP A 37 -1.77 -1.42 14.14
N THR A 38 -1.56 -0.14 14.50
CA THR A 38 -0.58 0.21 15.54
C THR A 38 -0.94 -0.36 16.92
N LYS A 39 -2.19 -0.76 17.13
CA LYS A 39 -2.64 -1.37 18.39
C LYS A 39 -2.30 -2.86 18.50
N TYR A 40 -2.00 -3.50 17.36
CA TYR A 40 -1.79 -4.95 17.28
C TYR A 40 -0.40 -5.32 16.78
N GLN A 41 0.51 -4.36 16.72
CA GLN A 41 1.89 -4.59 16.30
C GLN A 41 2.65 -5.42 17.33
N GLU A 42 3.06 -6.62 16.93
CA GLU A 42 3.81 -7.54 17.78
C GLU A 42 5.25 -7.72 17.28
N ARG A 43 5.43 -7.77 15.98
CA ARG A 43 6.70 -8.09 15.29
C ARG A 43 7.13 -7.01 14.31
N LEU A 44 6.23 -6.16 13.87
CA LEU A 44 6.46 -5.01 12.99
C LEU A 44 6.17 -3.71 13.74
N MET A 45 6.98 -2.71 13.52
CA MET A 45 6.65 -1.34 13.86
C MET A 45 5.91 -0.72 12.67
N VAL A 46 4.60 -0.51 12.83
CA VAL A 46 3.79 0.17 11.82
C VAL A 46 4.16 1.65 11.79
N VAL A 47 4.61 2.13 10.63
CA VAL A 47 5.04 3.51 10.38
C VAL A 47 4.10 4.13 9.35
N PRO A 48 2.93 4.66 9.76
CA PRO A 48 2.03 5.34 8.84
C PRO A 48 2.66 6.60 8.26
N VAL A 49 2.60 6.74 6.94
CA VAL A 49 3.10 7.92 6.24
C VAL A 49 2.00 8.96 6.13
N GLU A 50 2.25 10.19 6.64
CA GLU A 50 1.32 11.32 6.55
C GLU A 50 1.76 12.28 5.47
N LEU A 51 0.88 12.54 4.52
CA LEU A 51 1.15 13.46 3.43
C LEU A 51 0.85 14.93 3.82
N PRO A 52 1.52 15.92 3.20
CA PRO A 52 1.21 17.33 3.41
C PRO A 52 -0.27 17.63 3.14
N GLY A 53 -0.89 18.45 3.98
CA GLY A 53 -2.31 18.81 3.89
C GLY A 53 -3.26 17.75 4.45
N LYS A 54 -2.76 16.67 5.07
CA LYS A 54 -3.59 15.59 5.66
C LYS A 54 -3.54 15.63 7.18
N ALA A 55 -4.62 15.26 7.81
CA ALA A 55 -4.80 15.03 9.24
C ALA A 55 -3.82 15.81 10.15
N THR A 56 -2.72 15.21 10.59
CA THR A 56 -1.73 15.86 11.48
C THR A 56 -0.91 16.95 10.80
N ARG A 57 -0.88 16.98 9.46
CA ARG A 57 -0.21 17.99 8.62
C ARG A 57 -1.21 18.89 7.88
N ILE A 58 -2.41 19.04 8.39
CA ILE A 58 -3.53 19.76 7.76
C ILE A 58 -3.25 21.25 7.50
N SER A 59 -2.35 21.86 8.28
CA SER A 59 -1.92 23.25 8.08
C SER A 59 -0.97 23.45 6.90
N GLU A 60 -0.43 22.37 6.36
CA GLU A 60 0.47 22.44 5.21
C GLU A 60 -0.35 22.47 3.91
N LYS A 61 0.24 23.04 2.86
CA LYS A 61 -0.35 22.98 1.54
C LYS A 61 -0.36 21.53 1.03
N PRO A 62 -1.50 20.99 0.56
CA PRO A 62 -1.53 19.66 -0.04
C PRO A 62 -0.50 19.52 -1.17
N ALA A 63 0.20 18.39 -1.20
CA ALA A 63 1.06 18.05 -2.31
C ALA A 63 0.21 17.75 -3.56
N THR A 64 0.72 18.11 -4.72
CA THR A 64 0.07 17.88 -6.02
C THR A 64 1.05 17.36 -7.09
N ASP A 65 2.29 17.15 -6.70
CA ASP A 65 3.37 16.62 -7.54
C ASP A 65 3.95 15.37 -6.85
N GLY A 66 3.68 14.22 -7.44
CA GLY A 66 4.09 12.93 -6.89
C GLY A 66 5.59 12.72 -6.94
N GLU A 67 6.29 13.19 -7.99
CA GLU A 67 7.75 13.02 -8.10
C GLU A 67 8.49 13.86 -7.04
N GLN A 68 8.03 15.08 -6.79
CA GLN A 68 8.57 15.92 -5.72
C GLN A 68 8.29 15.30 -4.34
N LEU A 69 7.09 14.76 -4.16
CA LEU A 69 6.70 14.09 -2.92
C LEU A 69 7.55 12.85 -2.65
N VAL A 70 7.80 12.02 -3.66
CA VAL A 70 8.69 10.85 -3.59
C VAL A 70 10.08 11.24 -3.08
N SER A 71 10.66 12.33 -3.61
CA SER A 71 11.99 12.79 -3.18
C SER A 71 12.01 13.21 -1.72
N SER A 72 10.97 13.92 -1.26
CA SER A 72 10.83 14.33 0.15
C SER A 72 10.67 13.13 1.08
N LEU A 73 9.79 12.18 0.71
CA LEU A 73 9.53 10.98 1.52
C LEU A 73 10.74 10.06 1.59
N ALA A 74 11.47 9.88 0.47
CA ALA A 74 12.68 9.07 0.47
C ALA A 74 13.74 9.63 1.42
N GLY A 75 13.95 10.95 1.44
CA GLY A 75 14.86 11.60 2.39
C GLY A 75 14.46 11.36 3.85
N ALA A 76 13.19 11.60 4.20
CA ALA A 76 12.68 11.38 5.55
C ALA A 76 12.73 9.90 5.97
N MET A 77 12.42 8.98 5.04
CA MET A 77 12.53 7.55 5.30
C MET A 77 13.98 7.10 5.51
N ALA A 78 14.93 7.62 4.70
CA ALA A 78 16.34 7.29 4.84
C ALA A 78 16.89 7.69 6.23
N GLU A 79 16.52 8.86 6.73
CA GLU A 79 16.88 9.30 8.09
C GLU A 79 16.32 8.38 9.18
N MET A 80 15.08 7.88 8.99
CA MET A 80 14.42 7.02 9.96
C MET A 80 14.94 5.58 9.90
N ILE A 81 15.20 5.04 8.70
CA ILE A 81 15.68 3.67 8.48
C ILE A 81 17.03 3.44 9.16
N ASN A 82 17.98 4.36 9.00
CA ASN A 82 19.27 4.34 9.68
C ASN A 82 19.90 2.92 9.81
N ASP A 83 20.08 2.24 8.68
CA ASP A 83 20.62 0.87 8.55
C ASP A 83 19.75 -0.26 9.14
N GLN A 84 18.50 0.00 9.52
CA GLN A 84 17.58 -1.04 9.98
C GLN A 84 16.85 -1.71 8.81
N GLU A 85 16.45 -2.98 9.00
CA GLU A 85 15.57 -3.65 8.04
C GLU A 85 14.18 -3.01 8.03
N TYR A 86 13.64 -2.79 6.84
CA TYR A 86 12.31 -2.23 6.65
C TYR A 86 11.54 -2.94 5.55
N CYS A 87 10.22 -2.77 5.59
CA CYS A 87 9.28 -3.19 4.57
C CYS A 87 8.47 -1.97 4.11
N VAL A 88 7.88 -2.08 2.93
CA VAL A 88 6.96 -1.07 2.38
C VAL A 88 5.60 -1.71 2.14
N TYR A 89 4.56 -1.04 2.59
CA TYR A 89 3.17 -1.36 2.28
C TYR A 89 2.51 -0.15 1.63
N GLY A 90 1.77 -0.37 0.55
CA GLY A 90 0.99 0.68 -0.09
C GLY A 90 -0.37 0.18 -0.55
N HIS A 91 -1.41 1.01 -0.37
CA HIS A 91 -2.76 0.72 -0.83
C HIS A 91 -3.20 1.72 -1.90
N SER A 92 -3.65 1.23 -3.06
CA SER A 92 -4.15 2.04 -4.18
C SER A 92 -3.11 3.09 -4.63
N MET A 93 -3.39 4.40 -4.59
CA MET A 93 -2.40 5.47 -4.81
C MET A 93 -1.12 5.22 -4.00
N GLY A 94 -1.26 4.83 -2.74
CA GLY A 94 -0.13 4.57 -1.85
C GLY A 94 0.77 3.43 -2.32
N ALA A 95 0.26 2.48 -3.11
CA ALA A 95 1.09 1.42 -3.69
C ALA A 95 2.07 1.99 -4.72
N MET A 96 1.61 2.89 -5.59
CA MET A 96 2.47 3.56 -6.57
C MET A 96 3.45 4.52 -5.89
N LEU A 97 2.97 5.32 -4.92
CA LEU A 97 3.82 6.25 -4.18
C LEU A 97 4.90 5.50 -3.38
N GLY A 98 4.53 4.40 -2.71
CA GLY A 98 5.48 3.55 -1.99
C GLY A 98 6.50 2.87 -2.90
N PHE A 99 6.07 2.39 -4.08
CA PHE A 99 6.96 1.79 -5.08
C PHE A 99 8.00 2.79 -5.59
N LYS A 100 7.58 3.98 -5.98
CA LYS A 100 8.48 5.03 -6.44
C LYS A 100 9.44 5.49 -5.35
N THR A 101 8.95 5.59 -4.10
CA THR A 101 9.79 5.95 -2.95
C THR A 101 10.82 4.86 -2.66
N ALA A 102 10.42 3.58 -2.70
CA ALA A 102 11.33 2.45 -2.53
C ALA A 102 12.39 2.38 -3.64
N ALA A 103 12.00 2.64 -4.90
CA ALA A 103 12.94 2.69 -6.01
C ALA A 103 13.98 3.81 -5.86
N LEU A 104 13.57 4.98 -5.38
CA LEU A 104 14.50 6.08 -5.10
C LEU A 104 15.41 5.76 -3.92
N LEU A 105 14.90 5.14 -2.85
CA LEU A 105 15.71 4.67 -1.72
C LEU A 105 16.76 3.66 -2.17
N GLU A 106 16.40 2.73 -3.05
CA GLU A 106 17.34 1.74 -3.59
C GLU A 106 18.41 2.41 -4.46
N SER A 107 18.02 3.29 -5.39
CA SER A 107 18.94 3.89 -6.36
C SER A 107 19.87 4.96 -5.77
N GLU A 108 19.35 5.81 -4.89
CA GLU A 108 20.10 6.97 -4.38
C GLU A 108 20.73 6.73 -3.01
N TYR A 109 20.11 5.88 -2.17
CA TYR A 109 20.58 5.62 -0.80
C TYR A 109 21.12 4.20 -0.60
N GLY A 110 20.98 3.32 -1.60
CA GLY A 110 21.38 1.89 -1.47
C GLY A 110 20.53 1.11 -0.48
N MET A 111 19.35 1.63 -0.11
CA MET A 111 18.46 1.04 0.88
C MET A 111 17.37 0.20 0.20
N VAL A 112 17.48 -1.11 0.29
CA VAL A 112 16.54 -2.06 -0.32
C VAL A 112 15.54 -2.53 0.72
N PRO A 113 14.21 -2.41 0.48
CA PRO A 113 13.23 -2.98 1.39
C PRO A 113 13.31 -4.50 1.38
N ARG A 114 13.04 -5.12 2.53
CA ARG A 114 12.99 -6.59 2.63
C ARG A 114 11.85 -7.20 1.82
N LEU A 115 10.72 -6.52 1.78
CA LEU A 115 9.51 -6.89 1.05
C LEU A 115 8.72 -5.62 0.77
N MET A 116 8.16 -5.54 -0.43
CA MET A 116 7.12 -4.58 -0.76
C MET A 116 5.78 -5.30 -0.94
N VAL A 117 4.74 -4.80 -0.29
CA VAL A 117 3.35 -5.23 -0.51
C VAL A 117 2.58 -4.11 -1.19
N VAL A 118 1.96 -4.43 -2.32
CA VAL A 118 1.09 -3.54 -3.09
C VAL A 118 -0.34 -4.07 -3.02
N ALA A 119 -1.27 -3.29 -2.51
CA ALA A 119 -2.66 -3.68 -2.31
C ALA A 119 -3.60 -2.83 -3.17
N GLY A 120 -4.54 -3.45 -3.88
CA GLY A 120 -5.57 -2.74 -4.65
C GLY A 120 -5.00 -1.79 -5.71
N ARG A 121 -3.98 -2.22 -6.46
CA ARG A 121 -3.37 -1.40 -7.51
C ARG A 121 -2.88 -2.24 -8.68
N HIS A 122 -3.22 -1.83 -9.92
CA HIS A 122 -2.63 -2.37 -11.13
C HIS A 122 -1.14 -1.97 -11.27
N GLU A 123 -0.41 -2.66 -12.14
CA GLU A 123 1.01 -2.38 -12.38
C GLU A 123 1.26 -0.98 -12.97
N PRO A 124 2.46 -0.39 -12.74
CA PRO A 124 2.78 0.98 -13.17
C PRO A 124 2.90 1.19 -14.68
N LEU A 125 3.01 0.12 -15.49
CA LEU A 125 3.18 0.22 -16.94
C LEU A 125 1.89 0.62 -17.67
N ARG A 126 0.74 0.52 -17.00
CA ARG A 126 -0.56 0.92 -17.56
C ARG A 126 -0.93 2.30 -17.07
N SER A 127 -1.51 3.08 -17.96
CA SER A 127 -2.20 4.29 -17.54
C SER A 127 -3.28 3.94 -16.50
N PRO A 128 -3.48 4.78 -15.48
CA PRO A 128 -4.51 4.55 -14.50
C PRO A 128 -5.85 4.25 -15.17
N VAL A 129 -6.49 3.13 -14.82
CA VAL A 129 -7.87 2.82 -15.22
C VAL A 129 -8.83 3.57 -14.27
N SER A 130 -8.45 4.75 -13.80
CA SER A 130 -9.33 5.57 -12.99
C SER A 130 -10.45 6.13 -13.85
N HIS A 131 -11.67 5.96 -13.40
CA HIS A 131 -12.85 6.58 -14.01
C HIS A 131 -12.88 8.10 -13.76
N PHE A 132 -12.07 8.59 -12.84
CA PHE A 132 -11.94 9.99 -12.49
C PHE A 132 -10.54 10.52 -12.80
N HIS A 133 -10.47 11.74 -13.32
CA HIS A 133 -9.25 12.54 -13.48
C HIS A 133 -9.44 13.89 -12.79
N SER A 134 -8.42 14.39 -12.10
CA SER A 134 -8.48 15.59 -11.26
C SER A 134 -8.97 16.86 -12.00
N SER A 135 -8.85 16.90 -13.32
CA SER A 135 -9.35 18.00 -14.17
C SER A 135 -10.88 18.01 -14.35
N GLN A 136 -11.59 16.94 -13.97
CA GLN A 136 -13.05 16.82 -14.14
C GLN A 136 -13.83 17.59 -13.05
N GLY A 137 -13.15 17.99 -11.95
CA GLY A 137 -13.73 18.81 -10.90
C GLY A 137 -14.49 18.03 -9.84
N GLU A 138 -15.09 18.78 -8.89
CA GLU A 138 -15.64 18.22 -7.65
C GLU A 138 -16.88 17.36 -7.86
N GLU A 139 -17.78 17.72 -8.77
CA GLU A 139 -19.01 16.94 -9.03
C GLU A 139 -18.71 15.55 -9.57
N ALA A 140 -17.73 15.45 -10.48
CA ALA A 140 -17.26 14.17 -10.98
C ALA A 140 -16.57 13.34 -9.88
N LEU A 141 -15.81 14.01 -8.99
CA LEU A 141 -15.21 13.32 -7.86
C LEU A 141 -16.26 12.77 -6.89
N VAL A 142 -17.31 13.52 -6.57
CA VAL A 142 -18.40 13.01 -5.71
C VAL A 142 -19.02 11.75 -6.32
N THR A 143 -19.26 11.76 -7.64
CA THR A 143 -19.76 10.58 -8.36
C THR A 143 -18.82 9.38 -8.23
N GLU A 144 -17.53 9.62 -8.33
CA GLU A 144 -16.49 8.59 -8.18
C GLU A 144 -16.45 8.05 -6.75
N LEU A 145 -16.52 8.91 -5.72
CA LEU A 145 -16.51 8.48 -4.32
C LEU A 145 -17.72 7.61 -3.98
N VAL A 146 -18.91 7.93 -4.54
CA VAL A 146 -20.11 7.08 -4.43
C VAL A 146 -19.88 5.72 -5.10
N ARG A 147 -19.30 5.71 -6.30
CA ARG A 147 -19.02 4.50 -7.06
C ARG A 147 -18.04 3.55 -6.35
N LEU A 148 -16.97 4.12 -5.78
CA LEU A 148 -15.95 3.36 -5.04
C LEU A 148 -16.44 2.79 -3.71
N GLY A 149 -17.46 3.39 -3.08
CA GLY A 149 -18.10 2.89 -1.86
C GLY A 149 -17.29 3.08 -0.57
N GLY A 150 -16.05 3.59 -0.63
CA GLY A 150 -15.19 3.77 0.54
C GLY A 150 -15.50 5.00 1.40
N THR A 151 -16.45 5.85 0.97
CA THR A 151 -16.82 7.08 1.66
C THR A 151 -18.17 6.90 2.36
N PRO A 152 -18.28 7.13 3.70
CA PRO A 152 -19.54 6.99 4.42
C PRO A 152 -20.63 7.90 3.83
N ALA A 153 -21.88 7.38 3.78
CA ALA A 153 -23.02 8.11 3.22
C ALA A 153 -23.31 9.41 3.98
N GLU A 154 -23.09 9.41 5.29
CA GLU A 154 -23.26 10.60 6.15
C GLU A 154 -22.29 11.71 5.75
N LEU A 155 -21.07 11.38 5.38
CA LEU A 155 -20.08 12.33 4.89
C LEU A 155 -20.46 12.87 3.52
N LEU A 156 -20.96 12.01 2.63
CA LEU A 156 -21.45 12.43 1.29
C LEU A 156 -22.67 13.32 1.37
N ALA A 157 -23.45 13.26 2.45
CA ALA A 157 -24.62 14.11 2.69
C ALA A 157 -24.29 15.46 3.35
N ASP A 158 -23.11 15.60 3.95
CA ASP A 158 -22.66 16.83 4.62
C ASP A 158 -21.90 17.73 3.64
N ARG A 159 -22.57 18.77 3.14
CA ARG A 159 -22.01 19.67 2.14
C ARG A 159 -20.80 20.45 2.64
N GLU A 160 -20.81 20.93 3.88
CA GLU A 160 -19.70 21.71 4.43
C GLU A 160 -18.44 20.85 4.57
N LEU A 161 -18.62 19.61 5.01
CA LEU A 161 -17.53 18.65 5.14
C LEU A 161 -16.99 18.23 3.76
N LEU A 162 -17.85 18.02 2.78
CA LEU A 162 -17.43 17.73 1.41
C LEU A 162 -16.61 18.87 0.81
N ASP A 163 -17.10 20.09 0.90
CA ASP A 163 -16.41 21.29 0.34
C ASP A 163 -15.00 21.45 0.95
N TRP A 164 -14.80 20.97 2.17
CA TRP A 164 -13.48 20.94 2.82
C TRP A 164 -12.60 19.75 2.38
N LEU A 165 -13.18 18.57 2.14
CA LEU A 165 -12.45 17.37 1.80
C LEU A 165 -12.09 17.23 0.32
N LEU A 166 -13.01 17.65 -0.57
CA LEU A 166 -12.85 17.44 -2.02
C LEU A 166 -11.54 18.01 -2.57
N PRO A 167 -11.08 19.23 -2.20
CA PRO A 167 -9.80 19.75 -2.68
C PRO A 167 -8.61 18.89 -2.27
N GLN A 168 -8.65 18.26 -1.09
CA GLN A 168 -7.61 17.38 -0.60
C GLN A 168 -7.58 16.06 -1.36
N ILE A 169 -8.74 15.52 -1.70
CA ILE A 169 -8.85 14.28 -2.48
C ILE A 169 -8.41 14.53 -3.93
N ILE A 170 -8.80 15.68 -4.53
CA ILE A 170 -8.32 16.09 -5.86
C ILE A 170 -6.78 16.20 -5.87
N ALA A 171 -6.18 16.70 -4.79
CA ALA A 171 -4.72 16.78 -4.69
C ALA A 171 -4.08 15.37 -4.69
N ASP A 172 -4.69 14.39 -4.03
CA ASP A 172 -4.23 13.00 -4.06
C ASP A 172 -4.28 12.40 -5.47
N TYR A 173 -5.37 12.63 -6.21
CA TYR A 173 -5.44 12.20 -7.61
C TYR A 173 -4.35 12.85 -8.46
N ARG A 174 -4.04 14.14 -8.23
CA ARG A 174 -2.92 14.82 -8.91
C ARG A 174 -1.56 14.20 -8.57
N ILE A 175 -1.33 13.80 -7.33
CA ILE A 175 -0.13 13.05 -6.95
C ILE A 175 -0.05 11.79 -7.82
N ASP A 176 -1.12 11.00 -7.86
CA ASP A 176 -1.16 9.74 -8.60
C ASP A 176 -0.96 9.93 -10.12
N GLU A 177 -1.58 10.95 -10.70
CA GLU A 177 -1.49 11.32 -12.12
C GLU A 177 -0.09 11.77 -12.55
N THR A 178 0.72 12.29 -11.61
CA THR A 178 2.08 12.76 -11.86
C THR A 178 3.15 11.69 -11.61
N LEU A 179 2.78 10.57 -10.98
CA LEU A 179 3.71 9.45 -10.77
C LEU A 179 3.85 8.62 -12.04
N VAL A 180 4.96 8.80 -12.74
CA VAL A 180 5.24 8.11 -14.00
C VAL A 180 6.30 7.05 -13.77
N HIS A 181 6.02 5.80 -14.22
CA HIS A 181 7.01 4.74 -14.26
C HIS A 181 8.05 5.02 -15.35
N ARG A 182 9.33 4.99 -15.00
CA ARG A 182 10.45 5.32 -15.90
C ARG A 182 11.42 4.15 -16.10
N GLY A 183 10.93 2.93 -15.83
CA GLY A 183 11.73 1.70 -15.96
C GLY A 183 12.31 1.23 -14.62
N GLU A 184 11.80 1.72 -13.49
CA GLU A 184 12.22 1.27 -12.16
C GLU A 184 11.85 -0.21 -11.97
N ILE A 185 12.80 -0.99 -11.47
CA ILE A 185 12.63 -2.40 -11.09
C ILE A 185 13.31 -2.57 -9.74
N LEU A 186 12.54 -3.00 -8.74
CA LEU A 186 13.09 -3.26 -7.40
C LEU A 186 13.87 -4.56 -7.37
N SER A 187 14.89 -4.63 -6.51
CA SER A 187 15.62 -5.88 -6.23
C SER A 187 15.04 -6.67 -5.05
N CYS A 188 14.01 -6.15 -4.38
CA CYS A 188 13.28 -6.85 -3.32
C CYS A 188 12.08 -7.63 -3.86
N PRO A 189 11.58 -8.65 -3.13
CA PRO A 189 10.31 -9.29 -3.45
C PRO A 189 9.15 -8.30 -3.46
N ILE A 190 8.17 -8.51 -4.37
CA ILE A 190 6.89 -7.81 -4.39
C ILE A 190 5.77 -8.82 -4.20
N HIS A 191 4.90 -8.57 -3.22
CA HIS A 191 3.66 -9.29 -3.04
C HIS A 191 2.49 -8.37 -3.39
N ALA A 192 1.63 -8.80 -4.29
CA ALA A 192 0.47 -8.04 -4.72
C ALA A 192 -0.80 -8.64 -4.11
N HIS A 193 -1.59 -7.78 -3.46
CA HIS A 193 -2.83 -8.15 -2.79
C HIS A 193 -4.03 -7.55 -3.52
N VAL A 194 -5.07 -8.36 -3.72
CA VAL A 194 -6.31 -7.93 -4.41
C VAL A 194 -7.53 -8.41 -3.63
N GLY A 195 -8.57 -7.58 -3.58
CA GLY A 195 -9.89 -7.97 -3.10
C GLY A 195 -10.62 -8.79 -4.16
N CYS A 196 -11.26 -9.90 -3.78
CA CYS A 196 -12.00 -10.75 -4.73
C CYS A 196 -13.20 -10.02 -5.37
N GLU A 197 -13.69 -8.96 -4.74
CA GLU A 197 -14.80 -8.13 -5.21
C GLU A 197 -14.32 -6.75 -5.70
N ASP A 198 -13.00 -6.55 -5.79
CA ASP A 198 -12.41 -5.29 -6.27
C ASP A 198 -12.59 -5.17 -7.79
N THR A 199 -13.52 -4.31 -8.20
CA THR A 199 -13.78 -4.00 -9.62
C THR A 199 -12.82 -2.99 -10.22
N GLU A 200 -12.02 -2.28 -9.39
CA GLU A 200 -11.04 -1.30 -9.83
C GLU A 200 -9.73 -1.97 -10.27
N THR A 201 -9.37 -3.03 -9.58
CA THR A 201 -8.09 -3.72 -9.79
C THR A 201 -8.30 -5.23 -9.92
N PRO A 202 -8.91 -5.69 -11.03
CA PRO A 202 -9.07 -7.10 -11.28
C PRO A 202 -7.70 -7.79 -11.36
N VAL A 203 -7.66 -9.08 -10.99
CA VAL A 203 -6.44 -9.89 -10.85
C VAL A 203 -5.53 -9.80 -12.08
N GLU A 204 -6.12 -9.77 -13.28
CA GLU A 204 -5.42 -9.71 -14.57
C GLU A 204 -4.56 -8.44 -14.73
N LEU A 205 -4.93 -7.36 -14.04
CA LEU A 205 -4.17 -6.11 -14.04
C LEU A 205 -3.11 -6.08 -12.94
N VAL A 206 -3.32 -6.83 -11.87
CA VAL A 206 -2.41 -6.84 -10.71
C VAL A 206 -1.21 -7.75 -10.95
N VAL A 207 -1.37 -8.82 -11.72
CA VAL A 207 -0.28 -9.76 -12.05
C VAL A 207 0.91 -9.07 -12.73
N GLY A 208 0.70 -7.94 -13.40
CA GLY A 208 1.75 -7.18 -14.06
C GLY A 208 2.83 -6.62 -13.11
N TRP A 209 2.56 -6.56 -11.81
CA TRP A 209 3.58 -6.21 -10.80
C TRP A 209 4.77 -7.18 -10.79
N GLN A 210 4.63 -8.37 -11.36
CA GLN A 210 5.74 -9.31 -11.57
C GLN A 210 6.89 -8.68 -12.36
N ALA A 211 6.61 -7.79 -13.29
CA ALA A 211 7.63 -7.10 -14.07
C ALA A 211 8.33 -5.97 -13.31
N MET A 212 7.85 -5.60 -12.14
CA MET A 212 8.36 -4.50 -11.32
C MET A 212 9.43 -4.95 -10.31
N THR A 213 9.76 -6.23 -10.29
CA THR A 213 10.82 -6.76 -9.42
C THR A 213 11.71 -7.75 -10.17
N SER A 214 13.01 -7.74 -9.85
CA SER A 214 13.97 -8.77 -10.26
C SER A 214 14.04 -9.95 -9.28
N ALA A 215 13.31 -9.86 -8.15
CA ALA A 215 13.24 -10.90 -7.12
C ALA A 215 11.96 -11.75 -7.27
N GLN A 216 11.43 -12.25 -6.16
CA GLN A 216 10.21 -13.06 -6.15
C GLN A 216 8.96 -12.19 -6.24
N PHE A 217 7.96 -12.68 -6.96
CA PHE A 217 6.62 -12.11 -7.00
C PHE A 217 5.60 -13.12 -6.46
N GLU A 218 4.66 -12.63 -5.64
CA GLU A 218 3.53 -13.41 -5.16
C GLU A 218 2.24 -12.60 -5.31
N LEU A 219 1.17 -13.26 -5.74
CA LEU A 219 -0.17 -12.67 -5.81
C LEU A 219 -1.08 -13.38 -4.81
N ARG A 220 -1.79 -12.61 -3.99
CA ARG A 220 -2.74 -13.11 -3.00
C ARG A 220 -4.09 -12.40 -3.13
N SER A 221 -5.16 -13.16 -3.02
CA SER A 221 -6.53 -12.65 -3.02
C SER A 221 -7.13 -12.71 -1.61
N PHE A 222 -7.88 -11.66 -1.27
CA PHE A 222 -8.55 -11.50 0.01
C PHE A 222 -10.05 -11.27 -0.20
N GLU A 223 -10.88 -11.63 0.75
CA GLU A 223 -12.30 -11.31 0.71
C GLU A 223 -12.51 -9.78 0.79
N GLY A 224 -13.47 -9.26 0.01
CA GLY A 224 -13.89 -7.86 0.02
C GLY A 224 -13.58 -7.09 -1.27
N ASP A 225 -13.98 -5.82 -1.24
CA ASP A 225 -13.86 -4.85 -2.32
C ASP A 225 -12.47 -4.16 -2.35
N HIS A 226 -12.40 -3.01 -3.01
CA HIS A 226 -11.17 -2.20 -3.08
C HIS A 226 -10.59 -1.83 -1.70
N PHE A 227 -11.43 -1.72 -0.67
CA PHE A 227 -11.04 -1.36 0.69
C PHE A 227 -10.84 -2.57 1.62
N PHE A 228 -10.67 -3.78 1.07
CA PHE A 228 -10.44 -5.00 1.84
C PHE A 228 -9.36 -4.86 2.94
N PRO A 229 -8.27 -4.05 2.80
CA PRO A 229 -7.26 -3.93 3.85
C PRO A 229 -7.76 -3.20 5.10
N HIS A 230 -8.83 -2.43 4.97
CA HIS A 230 -9.37 -1.57 6.02
C HIS A 230 -10.69 -2.09 6.61
N GLN A 231 -11.10 -3.28 6.26
CA GLN A 231 -12.28 -3.91 6.85
C GLN A 231 -12.13 -4.07 8.37
N PRO A 232 -13.25 -4.03 9.13
CA PRO A 232 -13.21 -4.19 10.58
C PRO A 232 -12.55 -5.50 11.00
N GLY A 233 -11.65 -5.43 11.98
CA GLY A 233 -10.93 -6.59 12.50
C GLY A 233 -9.42 -6.51 12.24
N THR A 234 -8.73 -7.61 12.57
CA THR A 234 -7.27 -7.68 12.48
C THR A 234 -6.78 -8.78 11.55
N ALA A 235 -7.69 -9.49 10.88
CA ALA A 235 -7.34 -10.66 10.09
C ALA A 235 -6.32 -10.33 8.99
N TYR A 236 -6.62 -9.32 8.16
CA TYR A 236 -5.71 -8.89 7.11
C TYR A 236 -4.34 -8.44 7.67
N TYR A 237 -4.33 -7.61 8.73
CA TYR A 237 -3.08 -7.14 9.34
C TYR A 237 -2.22 -8.29 9.87
N ARG A 238 -2.82 -9.30 10.50
CA ARG A 238 -2.08 -10.46 11.02
C ARG A 238 -1.42 -11.26 9.90
N GLU A 239 -2.15 -11.51 8.81
CA GLU A 239 -1.57 -12.17 7.65
C GLU A 239 -0.44 -11.34 7.03
N LEU A 240 -0.62 -10.02 6.92
CA LEU A 240 0.39 -9.09 6.45
C LEU A 240 1.65 -9.09 7.35
N GLU A 241 1.46 -9.08 8.68
CA GLU A 241 2.58 -9.13 9.63
C GLU A 241 3.34 -10.45 9.52
N GLU A 242 2.64 -11.58 9.43
CA GLU A 242 3.26 -12.89 9.22
C GLU A 242 4.09 -12.92 7.95
N GLU A 243 3.54 -12.43 6.86
CA GLU A 243 4.18 -12.37 5.55
C GLU A 243 5.45 -11.50 5.56
N MET A 244 5.36 -10.29 6.08
CA MET A 244 6.50 -9.36 6.17
C MET A 244 7.57 -9.81 7.16
N CYS A 245 7.21 -10.66 8.12
CA CYS A 245 8.14 -11.25 9.07
C CYS A 245 8.67 -12.62 8.65
N ALA A 246 8.10 -13.24 7.62
CA ALA A 246 8.55 -14.54 7.13
C ALA A 246 10.01 -14.51 6.70
N ASN A 247 10.74 -15.60 6.98
CA ASN A 247 12.11 -15.71 6.52
C ASN A 247 12.10 -16.22 5.06
N PRO A 248 12.67 -15.49 4.09
CA PRO A 248 12.62 -15.89 2.67
C PRO A 248 13.17 -17.29 2.40
N ARG A 249 13.99 -17.84 3.30
CA ARG A 249 14.54 -19.20 3.19
C ARG A 249 13.57 -20.32 3.57
N THR A 250 12.46 -20.03 4.24
CA THR A 250 11.49 -21.04 4.72
C THR A 250 10.31 -21.22 3.77
N SER A 251 9.91 -20.18 3.06
CA SER A 251 8.73 -20.21 2.17
C SER A 251 8.91 -21.15 0.96
N ALA A 252 10.14 -21.27 0.44
CA ALA A 252 10.45 -22.18 -0.67
C ALA A 252 10.35 -23.69 -0.29
N ARG A 253 10.59 -24.05 0.96
CA ARG A 253 10.53 -25.46 1.43
C ARG A 253 9.10 -25.93 1.76
N GLN A 254 8.20 -25.05 2.13
CA GLN A 254 6.81 -25.41 2.44
C GLN A 254 5.98 -25.63 1.16
N ARG A 255 6.25 -24.89 0.09
CA ARG A 255 5.55 -25.08 -1.21
C ARG A 255 5.88 -26.42 -1.88
N HIS A 256 7.09 -26.96 -1.70
CA HIS A 256 7.45 -28.29 -2.26
C HIS A 256 6.78 -29.46 -1.51
N ARG A 257 6.22 -29.25 -0.32
CA ARG A 257 5.50 -30.31 0.41
C ARG A 257 4.02 -30.37 0.07
N GLN A 258 3.40 -29.28 -0.39
CA GLN A 258 1.98 -29.26 -0.78
C GLN A 258 1.74 -29.76 -2.22
N SER A 259 2.75 -29.74 -3.09
CA SER A 259 2.64 -30.25 -4.46
C SER A 259 2.87 -31.76 -4.61
N ASN A 260 3.23 -32.49 -3.54
CA ASN A 260 3.52 -33.93 -3.52
C ASN A 260 2.49 -34.69 -2.67
N HIS A 261 1.19 -34.49 -2.89
CA HIS A 261 0.18 -35.47 -2.45
C HIS A 261 -0.19 -36.30 -3.69
N PRO A 262 0.23 -37.58 -3.77
CA PRO A 262 -0.25 -38.47 -4.80
C PRO A 262 -1.72 -38.79 -4.50
N GLY A 263 -2.61 -38.46 -5.42
CA GLY A 263 -4.00 -38.88 -5.33
C GLY A 263 -4.10 -40.39 -5.31
N ASP A 264 -4.73 -40.94 -4.30
CA ASP A 264 -5.13 -42.33 -4.25
C ASP A 264 -6.09 -42.61 -5.40
N VAL A 265 -5.61 -43.36 -6.37
CA VAL A 265 -6.42 -43.97 -7.42
C VAL A 265 -7.04 -45.22 -6.79
N GLU A 266 -8.28 -45.14 -6.35
CA GLU A 266 -9.09 -46.35 -6.09
C GLU A 266 -9.39 -47.06 -7.39
N GLU A 267 -8.69 -48.14 -7.62
CA GLU A 267 -9.01 -49.18 -8.60
C GLU A 267 -10.29 -49.93 -8.14
N LYS A 268 -11.41 -49.66 -8.78
CA LYS A 268 -12.61 -50.51 -8.66
C LYS A 268 -12.45 -51.70 -9.56
N ASP A 269 -12.19 -52.82 -8.94
CA ASP A 269 -12.23 -54.17 -9.55
C ASP A 269 -13.70 -54.57 -9.76
N GLU A 270 -14.12 -54.72 -11.02
CA GLU A 270 -15.40 -55.33 -11.39
C GLU A 270 -15.24 -56.86 -11.49
N ARG A 271 -16.01 -57.58 -10.69
CA ARG A 271 -16.42 -58.95 -10.97
C ARG A 271 -17.92 -59.12 -10.73
#